data_c1f4fd7b7788cde860cd42b7db74a2c5
#
_entry.id   c1f4fd7b7788cde860cd42b7db74a2c5
#
_cell.length_a   1.000
_cell.length_b   1.000
_cell.length_c   1.000
_cell.angle_alpha   90.00
_cell.angle_beta   90.00
_cell.angle_gamma   90.00
#
_symmetry.space_group_name_H-M   'P 1'
#
loop_
_entity.id
_entity.type
_entity.pdbx_description
1 polymer ?
#
loop_
_entity_poly.entity_id
_entity_poly.type
_entity_poly.pdbx_seq_one_letter_code
_entity_poly.pdbx_strand_id
1 'polypeptide(L)'
;MLQRFSHKIRNFFVYGFLLSALLTSCVKEDVFENTPYGNFEALWTIIDQQYCFLDYKHEEYGLDWNKVYQEYSRRITTEMSSKNLFEVLSQMVNELRDGHVNLSCSWQTSQYREWFDAYPRNFSDSLQSNYLKKDYIISSGLTYQILENNIGYIYISSFSNGIGEGNLDQTLDYLKTCDGLIIDVRNNGGGNLTTAEKVAARFTNEKVLTGYISHKTGPGHQDFSEPKPVY
;
A
#
# COMPACT_ATOMS: atom_id res chain seq x y z
N MET A 1 21.86 -40.92 -44.77
CA MET A 1 22.35 -39.71 -44.07
C MET A 1 21.45 -38.49 -44.26
N LEU A 2 20.79 -38.31 -45.37
CA LEU A 2 19.90 -37.17 -45.69
C LEU A 2 18.60 -37.10 -44.85
N GLN A 3 17.99 -38.20 -44.45
CA GLN A 3 16.74 -38.20 -43.69
C GLN A 3 16.88 -37.71 -42.21
N ARG A 4 18.05 -37.92 -41.59
CA ARG A 4 18.32 -37.43 -40.23
C ARG A 4 18.55 -35.91 -40.16
N PHE A 5 18.99 -35.31 -41.29
CA PHE A 5 19.20 -33.84 -41.35
C PHE A 5 17.86 -33.10 -41.46
N SER A 6 16.90 -33.64 -42.22
CA SER A 6 15.56 -33.07 -42.42
C SER A 6 14.77 -32.98 -41.09
N HIS A 7 14.85 -34.00 -40.23
CA HIS A 7 14.15 -33.99 -38.93
C HIS A 7 14.73 -32.97 -37.95
N LYS A 8 16.05 -32.76 -37.93
CA LYS A 8 16.69 -31.77 -37.08
C LYS A 8 16.34 -30.33 -37.47
N ILE A 9 16.28 -30.03 -38.77
CA ILE A 9 15.90 -28.72 -39.28
C ILE A 9 14.42 -28.46 -39.02
N ARG A 10 13.54 -29.43 -39.22
CA ARG A 10 12.10 -29.29 -38.92
C ARG A 10 11.84 -29.02 -37.44
N ASN A 11 12.52 -29.72 -36.55
CA ASN A 11 12.39 -29.52 -35.11
C ASN A 11 12.93 -28.13 -34.68
N PHE A 12 14.03 -27.66 -35.28
CA PHE A 12 14.58 -26.35 -35.01
C PHE A 12 13.61 -25.22 -35.38
N PHE A 13 12.92 -25.32 -36.52
CA PHE A 13 11.90 -24.36 -36.93
C PHE A 13 10.64 -24.43 -36.05
N VAL A 14 10.24 -25.63 -35.60
CA VAL A 14 9.09 -25.77 -34.68
C VAL A 14 9.41 -25.19 -33.31
N TYR A 15 10.60 -25.42 -32.75
CA TYR A 15 11.01 -24.82 -31.49
C TYR A 15 11.23 -23.31 -31.60
N GLY A 16 11.77 -22.81 -32.71
CA GLY A 16 11.91 -21.39 -33.00
C GLY A 16 10.55 -20.67 -33.09
N PHE A 17 9.56 -21.32 -33.74
CA PHE A 17 8.20 -20.77 -33.83
C PHE A 17 7.45 -20.80 -32.47
N LEU A 18 7.62 -21.86 -31.68
CA LEU A 18 7.08 -21.93 -30.33
C LEU A 18 7.72 -20.87 -29.39
N LEU A 19 9.02 -20.63 -29.55
CA LEU A 19 9.71 -19.63 -28.72
C LEU A 19 9.33 -18.19 -29.11
N SER A 20 9.03 -17.92 -30.39
CA SER A 20 8.56 -16.62 -30.85
C SER A 20 7.10 -16.32 -30.43
N ALA A 21 6.27 -17.36 -30.27
CA ALA A 21 4.88 -17.21 -29.78
C ALA A 21 4.80 -16.85 -28.30
N LEU A 22 5.87 -17.07 -27.52
CA LEU A 22 5.92 -16.72 -26.12
C LEU A 22 6.32 -15.24 -25.86
N LEU A 23 6.71 -14.49 -26.88
CA LEU A 23 7.15 -13.10 -26.77
C LEU A 23 6.07 -12.06 -27.10
N THR A 24 4.85 -12.48 -27.41
CA THR A 24 3.75 -11.56 -27.75
C THR A 24 2.79 -11.32 -26.59
N SER A 25 3.28 -11.30 -25.37
CA SER A 25 2.53 -10.70 -24.26
C SER A 25 2.76 -9.18 -24.26
N CYS A 26 2.36 -8.52 -25.34
CA CYS A 26 2.15 -7.09 -25.30
C CYS A 26 0.88 -6.84 -24.48
N VAL A 27 1.04 -6.46 -23.23
CA VAL A 27 -0.02 -5.74 -22.53
C VAL A 27 -0.30 -4.50 -23.35
N LYS A 28 -1.49 -4.39 -23.93
CA LYS A 28 -1.92 -3.14 -24.56
C LYS A 28 -2.08 -2.15 -23.39
N GLU A 29 -1.16 -1.21 -23.31
CA GLU A 29 -1.36 -0.05 -22.44
C GLU A 29 -2.41 0.84 -23.12
N ASP A 30 -3.42 1.24 -22.38
CA ASP A 30 -4.38 2.25 -22.82
C ASP A 30 -3.62 3.56 -23.02
N VAL A 31 -3.62 4.08 -24.25
CA VAL A 31 -2.94 5.33 -24.56
C VAL A 31 -3.96 6.47 -24.43
N PHE A 32 -3.80 7.26 -23.40
CA PHE A 32 -4.60 8.47 -23.19
C PHE A 32 -3.89 9.70 -23.74
N GLU A 33 -4.64 10.63 -24.31
CA GLU A 33 -4.09 11.90 -24.76
C GLU A 33 -3.70 12.79 -23.56
N ASN A 34 -2.59 13.52 -23.68
CA ASN A 34 -2.19 14.48 -22.65
C ASN A 34 -3.00 15.79 -22.77
N THR A 35 -4.29 15.66 -22.55
CA THR A 35 -5.28 16.74 -22.48
C THR A 35 -5.99 16.69 -21.14
N PRO A 36 -6.69 17.74 -20.69
CA PRO A 36 -7.48 17.68 -19.47
C PRO A 36 -8.45 16.51 -19.44
N TYR A 37 -9.13 16.24 -20.56
CA TYR A 37 -10.08 15.14 -20.66
C TYR A 37 -9.37 13.77 -20.68
N GLY A 38 -8.28 13.64 -21.43
CA GLY A 38 -7.50 12.40 -21.48
C GLY A 38 -6.88 12.04 -20.12
N ASN A 39 -6.44 13.03 -19.34
CA ASN A 39 -5.94 12.82 -17.98
C ASN A 39 -7.07 12.40 -17.01
N PHE A 40 -8.27 12.95 -17.18
CA PHE A 40 -9.45 12.52 -16.43
C PHE A 40 -9.80 11.06 -16.75
N GLU A 41 -9.89 10.70 -18.04
CA GLU A 41 -10.17 9.33 -18.50
C GLU A 41 -9.14 8.34 -17.96
N ALA A 42 -7.86 8.69 -18.03
CA ALA A 42 -6.78 7.86 -17.53
C ALA A 42 -6.93 7.59 -16.03
N LEU A 43 -7.15 8.62 -15.22
CA LEU A 43 -7.29 8.47 -13.77
C LEU A 43 -8.54 7.69 -13.40
N TRP A 44 -9.69 7.99 -14.04
CA TRP A 44 -10.92 7.25 -13.79
C TRP A 44 -10.76 5.77 -14.12
N THR A 45 -10.16 5.45 -15.29
CA THR A 45 -9.91 4.07 -15.74
C THR A 45 -8.95 3.33 -14.81
N ILE A 46 -7.88 3.99 -14.37
CA ILE A 46 -6.93 3.40 -13.40
C ILE A 46 -7.66 3.01 -12.11
N ILE A 47 -8.51 3.87 -11.59
CA ILE A 47 -9.29 3.58 -10.38
C ILE A 47 -10.27 2.45 -10.66
N ASP A 48 -11.02 2.50 -11.75
CA ASP A 48 -11.99 1.46 -12.12
C ASP A 48 -11.35 0.07 -12.20
N GLN A 49 -10.17 -0.03 -12.82
CA GLN A 49 -9.52 -1.31 -13.06
C GLN A 49 -8.61 -1.79 -11.93
N GLN A 50 -8.03 -0.88 -11.15
CA GLN A 50 -6.98 -1.22 -10.18
C GLN A 50 -7.39 -1.08 -8.71
N TYR A 51 -8.40 -0.27 -8.40
CA TYR A 51 -8.81 -0.08 -7.02
C TYR A 51 -9.58 -1.30 -6.51
N CYS A 52 -9.11 -1.85 -5.40
CA CYS A 52 -9.58 -3.14 -4.89
C CYS A 52 -10.95 -3.09 -4.19
N PHE A 53 -11.47 -1.90 -3.85
CA PHE A 53 -12.57 -1.77 -2.91
C PHE A 53 -13.81 -1.09 -3.49
N LEU A 54 -13.98 -0.99 -4.84
CA LEU A 54 -15.15 -0.32 -5.43
C LEU A 54 -16.46 -0.97 -4.99
N ASP A 55 -16.55 -2.31 -5.04
CA ASP A 55 -17.74 -3.03 -4.61
C ASP A 55 -18.00 -2.87 -3.11
N TYR A 56 -16.96 -2.94 -2.30
CA TYR A 56 -17.06 -2.67 -0.87
C TYR A 56 -17.58 -1.25 -0.58
N LYS A 57 -17.08 -0.24 -1.30
CA LYS A 57 -17.54 1.15 -1.17
C LYS A 57 -18.96 1.34 -1.67
N HIS A 58 -19.35 0.58 -2.69
CA HIS A 58 -20.75 0.53 -3.13
C HIS A 58 -21.67 0.00 -2.03
N GLU A 59 -21.29 -1.10 -1.39
CA GLU A 59 -22.07 -1.71 -0.29
C GLU A 59 -22.09 -0.82 0.96
N GLU A 60 -20.99 -0.16 1.28
CA GLU A 60 -20.83 0.62 2.51
C GLU A 60 -21.63 1.93 2.48
N TYR A 61 -21.59 2.69 1.39
CA TYR A 61 -22.25 4.00 1.28
C TYR A 61 -22.81 4.34 -0.11
N GLY A 62 -22.97 3.34 -0.96
CA GLY A 62 -23.63 3.51 -2.26
C GLY A 62 -22.78 4.15 -3.33
N LEU A 63 -21.43 4.10 -3.24
CA LEU A 63 -20.55 4.61 -4.28
C LEU A 63 -20.83 3.92 -5.61
N ASP A 64 -21.12 4.71 -6.65
CA ASP A 64 -21.29 4.25 -8.02
C ASP A 64 -20.23 4.96 -8.90
N TRP A 65 -19.17 4.23 -9.24
CA TRP A 65 -18.03 4.82 -9.95
C TRP A 65 -18.39 5.31 -11.35
N ASN A 66 -19.42 4.73 -11.98
CA ASN A 66 -19.95 5.23 -13.25
C ASN A 66 -20.73 6.56 -13.08
N LYS A 67 -21.43 6.76 -11.98
CA LYS A 67 -22.05 8.05 -11.67
C LYS A 67 -21.01 9.11 -11.38
N VAL A 68 -19.93 8.75 -10.68
CA VAL A 68 -18.77 9.63 -10.48
C VAL A 68 -18.21 10.07 -11.83
N TYR A 69 -18.02 9.17 -12.79
CA TYR A 69 -17.63 9.53 -14.15
C TYR A 69 -18.57 10.58 -14.76
N GLN A 70 -19.88 10.31 -14.73
CA GLN A 70 -20.88 11.20 -15.34
C GLN A 70 -20.91 12.59 -14.71
N GLU A 71 -20.68 12.68 -13.41
CA GLU A 71 -20.63 13.95 -12.69
C GLU A 71 -19.36 14.72 -13.02
N TYR A 72 -18.21 14.07 -12.87
CA TYR A 72 -16.91 14.75 -12.95
C TYR A 72 -16.49 15.04 -14.40
N SER A 73 -16.85 14.21 -15.38
CA SER A 73 -16.58 14.48 -16.81
C SER A 73 -17.18 15.78 -17.29
N ARG A 74 -18.34 16.19 -16.77
CA ARG A 74 -19.01 17.45 -17.12
C ARG A 74 -18.28 18.70 -16.60
N ARG A 75 -17.37 18.51 -15.65
CA ARG A 75 -16.58 19.58 -15.05
C ARG A 75 -15.25 19.82 -15.78
N ILE A 76 -14.89 18.92 -16.70
CA ILE A 76 -13.66 19.03 -17.49
C ILE A 76 -13.91 19.87 -18.72
N THR A 77 -13.02 20.82 -18.98
CA THR A 77 -13.02 21.66 -20.20
C THR A 77 -11.67 21.61 -20.89
N THR A 78 -11.65 21.83 -22.20
CA THR A 78 -10.42 21.78 -23.01
C THR A 78 -9.38 22.81 -22.59
N GLU A 79 -9.84 24.00 -22.13
CA GLU A 79 -8.98 25.12 -21.73
C GLU A 79 -8.66 25.13 -20.22
N MET A 80 -8.94 24.03 -19.53
CA MET A 80 -8.73 23.95 -18.09
C MET A 80 -7.24 24.02 -17.75
N SER A 81 -6.89 24.88 -16.80
CA SER A 81 -5.52 24.92 -16.28
C SER A 81 -5.18 23.64 -15.50
N SER A 82 -3.89 23.28 -15.44
CA SER A 82 -3.44 22.12 -14.67
C SER A 82 -3.85 22.19 -13.19
N LYS A 83 -3.92 23.40 -12.62
CA LYS A 83 -4.36 23.60 -11.24
C LYS A 83 -5.85 23.24 -11.08
N ASN A 84 -6.70 23.76 -11.95
CA ASN A 84 -8.14 23.50 -11.90
C ASN A 84 -8.43 22.02 -12.20
N LEU A 85 -7.70 21.43 -13.14
CA LEU A 85 -7.78 19.99 -13.41
C LEU A 85 -7.42 19.19 -12.15
N PHE A 86 -6.30 19.48 -11.49
CA PHE A 86 -5.88 18.80 -10.26
C PHE A 86 -6.97 18.90 -9.18
N GLU A 87 -7.60 20.06 -9.01
CA GLU A 87 -8.68 20.24 -8.03
C GLU A 87 -9.89 19.34 -8.33
N VAL A 88 -10.30 19.25 -9.60
CA VAL A 88 -11.43 18.38 -10.02
C VAL A 88 -11.06 16.91 -9.83
N LEU A 89 -9.88 16.49 -10.28
CA LEU A 89 -9.41 15.11 -10.14
C LEU A 89 -9.24 14.71 -8.66
N SER A 90 -8.76 15.62 -7.82
CA SER A 90 -8.65 15.41 -6.38
C SER A 90 -10.01 15.16 -5.72
N GLN A 91 -11.01 15.94 -6.09
CA GLN A 91 -12.37 15.75 -5.59
C GLN A 91 -12.95 14.42 -6.05
N MET A 92 -12.74 14.04 -7.31
CA MET A 92 -13.16 12.74 -7.85
C MET A 92 -12.54 11.57 -7.05
N VAL A 93 -11.23 11.61 -6.82
CA VAL A 93 -10.55 10.56 -6.05
C VAL A 93 -11.02 10.50 -4.60
N ASN A 94 -11.35 11.63 -4.01
CA ASN A 94 -11.85 11.71 -2.63
C ASN A 94 -13.26 11.10 -2.44
N GLU A 95 -14.02 10.87 -3.52
CA GLU A 95 -15.27 10.09 -3.46
C GLU A 95 -15.05 8.66 -2.94
N LEU A 96 -13.83 8.12 -3.12
CA LEU A 96 -13.45 6.80 -2.58
C LEU A 96 -13.41 6.77 -1.04
N ARG A 97 -13.34 7.91 -0.38
CA ARG A 97 -13.20 8.03 1.09
C ARG A 97 -12.11 7.13 1.64
N ASP A 98 -10.95 7.12 0.98
CA ASP A 98 -9.82 6.24 1.31
C ASP A 98 -8.54 7.06 1.47
N GLY A 99 -7.98 7.05 2.68
CA GLY A 99 -6.74 7.77 3.00
C GLY A 99 -5.49 7.17 2.35
N HIS A 100 -5.57 5.98 1.75
CA HIS A 100 -4.45 5.35 1.03
C HIS A 100 -4.40 5.76 -0.44
N VAL A 101 -5.48 6.33 -1.00
CA VAL A 101 -5.52 6.80 -2.38
C VAL A 101 -5.14 8.28 -2.41
N ASN A 102 -3.97 8.58 -2.95
CA ASN A 102 -3.43 9.92 -3.00
C ASN A 102 -3.19 10.35 -4.45
N LEU A 103 -3.61 11.56 -4.79
CA LEU A 103 -3.27 12.21 -6.05
C LEU A 103 -2.18 13.24 -5.80
N SER A 104 -1.04 13.10 -6.48
CA SER A 104 0.11 13.98 -6.28
C SER A 104 0.58 14.60 -7.58
N CYS A 105 1.02 15.85 -7.49
CA CYS A 105 1.73 16.55 -8.55
C CYS A 105 2.94 17.29 -7.94
N SER A 106 3.72 18.00 -8.77
CA SER A 106 4.95 18.67 -8.32
C SER A 106 4.73 19.77 -7.25
N TRP A 107 3.52 20.28 -7.11
CA TRP A 107 3.20 21.39 -6.18
C TRP A 107 2.18 21.03 -5.10
N GLN A 108 1.49 19.89 -5.19
CA GLN A 108 0.40 19.54 -4.27
C GLN A 108 0.18 18.04 -4.20
N THR A 109 -0.25 17.57 -3.02
CA THR A 109 -0.82 16.24 -2.82
C THR A 109 -2.20 16.38 -2.23
N SER A 110 -3.18 15.68 -2.81
CA SER A 110 -4.53 15.52 -2.28
C SER A 110 -4.66 14.17 -1.58
N GLN A 111 -5.29 14.17 -0.43
CA GLN A 111 -5.54 12.98 0.38
C GLN A 111 -6.87 13.13 1.12
N TYR A 112 -7.67 12.09 1.13
CA TYR A 112 -8.86 12.05 1.98
C TYR A 112 -8.46 11.85 3.44
N ARG A 113 -8.88 12.76 4.34
CA ARG A 113 -8.44 12.79 5.73
C ARG A 113 -9.55 12.76 6.76
N GLU A 114 -10.82 12.78 6.36
CA GLU A 114 -11.95 12.86 7.30
C GLU A 114 -11.93 11.74 8.35
N TRP A 115 -11.53 10.51 7.95
CA TRP A 115 -11.38 9.38 8.86
C TRP A 115 -10.38 9.62 10.00
N PHE A 116 -9.39 10.47 9.75
CA PHE A 116 -8.35 10.81 10.72
C PHE A 116 -8.73 12.07 11.52
N ASP A 117 -9.27 13.08 10.83
CA ASP A 117 -9.57 14.39 11.43
C ASP A 117 -10.86 14.35 12.29
N ALA A 118 -11.73 13.34 12.07
CA ALA A 118 -12.96 13.12 12.84
C ALA A 118 -12.71 12.67 14.29
N TYR A 119 -11.51 12.20 14.61
CA TYR A 119 -11.19 11.66 15.94
C TYR A 119 -10.10 12.47 16.64
N PRO A 120 -10.17 12.60 17.99
CA PRO A 120 -9.11 13.24 18.74
C PRO A 120 -7.82 12.43 18.65
N ARG A 121 -6.70 13.12 18.51
CA ARG A 121 -5.38 12.49 18.49
C ARG A 121 -5.10 11.78 19.80
N ASN A 122 -4.68 10.53 19.74
CA ASN A 122 -4.28 9.72 20.90
C ASN A 122 -2.76 9.68 21.11
N PHE A 123 -2.00 10.46 20.32
CA PHE A 123 -0.54 10.56 20.37
C PHE A 123 -0.10 12.02 20.39
N SER A 124 0.93 12.32 21.16
CA SER A 124 1.57 13.63 21.25
C SER A 124 3.08 13.47 21.38
N ASP A 125 3.82 13.98 20.39
CA ASP A 125 5.30 13.98 20.40
C ASP A 125 5.87 14.69 21.61
N SER A 126 5.25 15.79 22.07
CA SER A 126 5.70 16.53 23.24
C SER A 126 5.53 15.75 24.52
N LEU A 127 4.41 15.03 24.69
CA LEU A 127 4.20 14.16 25.83
C LEU A 127 5.17 12.98 25.82
N GLN A 128 5.35 12.32 24.68
CA GLN A 128 6.30 11.24 24.55
C GLN A 128 7.73 11.71 24.91
N SER A 129 8.16 12.85 24.37
CA SER A 129 9.48 13.43 24.66
C SER A 129 9.67 13.76 26.14
N ASN A 130 8.61 14.21 26.83
CA ASN A 130 8.66 14.49 28.27
C ASN A 130 8.87 13.20 29.08
N TYR A 131 8.29 12.07 28.67
CA TYR A 131 8.51 10.78 29.33
C TYR A 131 9.85 10.15 28.99
N LEU A 132 10.27 10.22 27.73
CA LEU A 132 11.55 9.65 27.28
C LEU A 132 12.76 10.52 27.71
N LYS A 133 12.58 11.83 27.93
CA LYS A 133 13.66 12.76 28.28
C LYS A 133 14.81 12.71 27.26
N LYS A 134 16.04 12.36 27.70
CA LYS A 134 17.24 12.27 26.86
C LYS A 134 17.90 10.89 26.87
N ASP A 135 17.37 9.97 27.63
CA ASP A 135 18.05 8.69 27.94
C ASP A 135 17.50 7.52 27.09
N TYR A 136 16.72 7.80 26.05
CA TYR A 136 16.22 6.78 25.15
C TYR A 136 17.28 6.35 24.13
N ILE A 137 17.14 5.13 23.64
CA ILE A 137 18.00 4.52 22.62
C ILE A 137 17.24 4.42 21.31
N ILE A 138 17.91 4.69 20.19
CA ILE A 138 17.36 4.48 18.84
C ILE A 138 18.16 3.38 18.15
N SER A 139 17.48 2.38 17.65
CA SER A 139 18.09 1.28 16.89
C SER A 139 17.15 0.78 15.81
N SER A 140 17.54 0.93 14.53
CA SER A 140 16.83 0.37 13.36
C SER A 140 15.30 0.63 13.37
N GLY A 141 14.88 1.89 13.56
CA GLY A 141 13.46 2.27 13.57
C GLY A 141 12.73 2.04 14.91
N LEU A 142 13.43 1.50 15.90
CA LEU A 142 12.93 1.35 17.27
C LEU A 142 13.44 2.50 18.14
N THR A 143 12.57 3.12 18.92
CA THR A 143 12.94 4.02 20.02
C THR A 143 12.55 3.33 21.33
N TYR A 144 13.49 3.10 22.22
CA TYR A 144 13.21 2.32 23.44
C TYR A 144 13.95 2.82 24.67
N GLN A 145 13.40 2.50 25.83
CA GLN A 145 13.92 2.90 27.12
C GLN A 145 13.29 2.05 28.24
N ILE A 146 13.96 1.99 29.41
CA ILE A 146 13.33 1.57 30.65
C ILE A 146 12.75 2.80 31.33
N LEU A 147 11.43 2.85 31.47
CA LEU A 147 10.72 3.94 32.16
C LEU A 147 10.78 3.79 33.68
N GLU A 148 10.27 4.79 34.39
CA GLU A 148 10.07 4.72 35.83
C GLU A 148 9.25 3.46 36.20
N ASN A 149 9.46 2.90 37.39
CA ASN A 149 8.85 1.66 37.87
C ASN A 149 9.22 0.41 37.03
N ASN A 150 10.40 0.40 36.41
CA ASN A 150 10.96 -0.75 35.70
C ASN A 150 10.05 -1.26 34.54
N ILE A 151 9.44 -0.34 33.81
CA ILE A 151 8.61 -0.66 32.63
C ILE A 151 9.44 -0.46 31.37
N GLY A 152 9.56 -1.52 30.55
CA GLY A 152 10.13 -1.43 29.23
C GLY A 152 9.17 -0.68 28.26
N TYR A 153 9.71 0.20 27.44
CA TYR A 153 8.95 0.94 26.44
C TYR A 153 9.64 0.84 25.09
N ILE A 154 8.90 0.47 24.05
CA ILE A 154 9.34 0.46 22.66
C ILE A 154 8.34 1.26 21.85
N TYR A 155 8.81 2.27 21.12
CA TYR A 155 8.00 3.02 20.16
C TYR A 155 8.41 2.66 18.73
N ILE A 156 7.43 2.37 17.88
CA ILE A 156 7.59 2.04 16.47
C ILE A 156 6.71 2.98 15.65
N SER A 157 7.30 4.03 15.08
CA SER A 157 6.57 5.04 14.32
C SER A 157 6.16 4.59 12.92
N SER A 158 6.82 3.57 12.36
CA SER A 158 6.55 3.07 11.01
C SER A 158 7.12 1.67 10.81
N PHE A 159 6.47 0.88 9.98
CA PHE A 159 6.98 -0.39 9.46
C PHE A 159 7.57 -0.26 8.05
N SER A 160 7.64 0.96 7.47
CA SER A 160 8.24 1.20 6.14
C SER A 160 9.75 1.01 6.16
N ASN A 161 10.42 1.37 7.26
CA ASN A 161 11.83 1.11 7.46
C ASN A 161 12.01 -0.30 8.01
N GLY A 162 12.95 -1.06 7.43
CA GLY A 162 13.23 -2.39 7.93
C GLY A 162 13.73 -2.36 9.37
N ILE A 163 13.12 -3.14 10.24
CA ILE A 163 13.63 -3.42 11.59
C ILE A 163 14.53 -4.65 11.47
N GLY A 164 15.81 -4.51 11.76
CA GLY A 164 16.75 -5.62 11.75
C GLY A 164 16.44 -6.61 12.89
N GLU A 165 16.49 -7.90 12.60
CA GLU A 165 16.20 -8.94 13.60
C GLU A 165 17.13 -8.83 14.81
N GLY A 166 18.44 -8.66 14.57
CA GLY A 166 19.40 -8.47 15.65
C GLY A 166 19.17 -7.20 16.48
N ASN A 167 18.66 -6.12 15.85
CA ASN A 167 18.31 -4.90 16.58
C ASN A 167 17.09 -5.10 17.47
N LEU A 168 16.08 -5.84 16.98
CA LEU A 168 14.89 -6.18 17.76
C LEU A 168 15.24 -7.08 18.93
N ASP A 169 16.05 -8.13 18.69
CA ASP A 169 16.49 -9.07 19.73
C ASP A 169 17.33 -8.36 20.80
N GLN A 170 18.23 -7.46 20.40
CA GLN A 170 19.01 -6.64 21.33
C GLN A 170 18.11 -5.69 22.16
N THR A 171 17.11 -5.10 21.55
CA THR A 171 16.15 -4.24 22.25
C THR A 171 15.36 -5.03 23.30
N LEU A 172 14.89 -6.23 22.95
CA LEU A 172 14.16 -7.10 23.86
C LEU A 172 15.08 -7.65 24.97
N ASP A 173 16.34 -7.97 24.64
CA ASP A 173 17.32 -8.40 25.65
C ASP A 173 17.62 -7.29 26.65
N TYR A 174 17.72 -6.04 26.20
CA TYR A 174 17.90 -4.88 27.08
C TYR A 174 16.72 -4.69 28.05
N LEU A 175 15.50 -4.99 27.60
CA LEU A 175 14.27 -4.82 28.36
C LEU A 175 13.79 -6.07 29.13
N LYS A 176 14.50 -7.20 29.03
CA LYS A 176 14.07 -8.52 29.54
C LYS A 176 13.86 -8.59 31.06
N THR A 177 14.47 -7.68 31.82
CA THR A 177 14.35 -7.63 33.28
C THR A 177 13.30 -6.66 33.77
N CYS A 178 12.57 -6.00 32.87
CA CYS A 178 11.47 -5.13 33.22
C CYS A 178 10.25 -5.92 33.72
N ASP A 179 9.48 -5.32 34.61
CA ASP A 179 8.25 -5.92 35.17
C ASP A 179 7.09 -5.94 34.17
N GLY A 180 7.17 -5.13 33.11
CA GLY A 180 6.21 -5.06 32.02
C GLY A 180 6.80 -4.40 30.79
N LEU A 181 6.13 -4.58 29.63
CA LEU A 181 6.54 -4.02 28.36
C LEU A 181 5.37 -3.28 27.69
N ILE A 182 5.63 -2.07 27.25
CA ILE A 182 4.73 -1.29 26.41
C ILE A 182 5.31 -1.24 25.01
N ILE A 183 4.57 -1.72 24.02
CA ILE A 183 4.87 -1.55 22.61
C ILE A 183 3.91 -0.49 22.06
N ASP A 184 4.44 0.69 21.80
CA ASP A 184 3.67 1.84 21.35
C ASP A 184 3.72 1.96 19.82
N VAL A 185 2.60 1.67 19.18
CA VAL A 185 2.37 1.83 17.73
C VAL A 185 1.36 2.94 17.44
N ARG A 186 1.02 3.77 18.42
CA ARG A 186 0.21 4.96 18.18
C ARG A 186 0.92 5.86 17.20
N ASN A 187 0.18 6.47 16.29
CA ASN A 187 0.75 7.28 15.20
C ASN A 187 1.71 6.51 14.27
N ASN A 188 1.63 5.16 14.23
CA ASN A 188 2.35 4.36 13.25
C ASN A 188 1.68 4.51 11.88
N GLY A 189 2.43 4.94 10.89
CA GLY A 189 1.94 5.17 9.53
C GLY A 189 1.78 3.90 8.67
N GLY A 190 1.97 2.70 9.27
CA GLY A 190 1.97 1.45 8.51
C GLY A 190 3.32 1.17 7.84
N GLY A 191 3.30 0.39 6.76
CA GLY A 191 4.48 0.00 5.99
C GLY A 191 4.45 -1.46 5.57
N ASN A 192 5.59 -2.14 5.65
CA ASN A 192 5.74 -3.52 5.20
C ASN A 192 5.13 -4.51 6.19
N LEU A 193 4.22 -5.35 5.70
CA LEU A 193 3.61 -6.44 6.47
C LEU A 193 4.67 -7.34 7.10
N THR A 194 5.69 -7.72 6.34
CA THR A 194 6.80 -8.56 6.83
C THR A 194 7.58 -7.96 8.00
N THR A 195 7.67 -6.62 8.08
CA THR A 195 8.28 -5.94 9.24
C THR A 195 7.38 -6.03 10.46
N ALA A 196 6.08 -5.84 10.30
CA ALA A 196 5.10 -5.99 11.38
C ALA A 196 5.06 -7.44 11.89
N GLU A 197 5.05 -8.44 10.99
CA GLU A 197 5.11 -9.87 11.32
C GLU A 197 6.37 -10.23 12.14
N LYS A 198 7.54 -9.71 11.76
CA LYS A 198 8.79 -9.92 12.53
C LYS A 198 8.70 -9.43 13.97
N VAL A 199 8.06 -8.29 14.18
CA VAL A 199 7.85 -7.75 15.53
C VAL A 199 6.86 -8.63 16.27
N ALA A 200 5.71 -8.95 15.69
CA ALA A 200 4.67 -9.77 16.32
C ALA A 200 5.16 -11.17 16.69
N ALA A 201 6.00 -11.78 15.83
CA ALA A 201 6.56 -13.11 16.04
C ALA A 201 7.45 -13.26 17.30
N ARG A 202 7.88 -12.15 17.92
CA ARG A 202 8.61 -12.18 19.19
C ARG A 202 7.72 -12.38 20.41
N PHE A 203 6.39 -12.30 20.21
CA PHE A 203 5.40 -12.36 21.30
C PHE A 203 4.45 -13.56 21.20
N THR A 204 4.75 -14.51 20.31
CA THR A 204 4.01 -15.76 20.18
C THR A 204 4.95 -16.95 20.03
N ASN A 205 4.54 -18.11 20.56
CA ASN A 205 5.27 -19.37 20.45
C ASN A 205 4.72 -20.25 19.32
N GLU A 206 3.66 -19.82 18.66
CA GLU A 206 3.00 -20.58 17.62
C GLU A 206 2.64 -19.71 16.43
N LYS A 207 2.38 -20.35 15.31
CA LYS A 207 1.93 -19.69 14.08
C LYS A 207 0.46 -19.36 14.20
N VAL A 208 0.14 -18.08 14.35
CA VAL A 208 -1.24 -17.59 14.51
C VAL A 208 -1.75 -17.06 13.17
N LEU A 209 -2.89 -17.57 12.71
CA LEU A 209 -3.57 -17.03 11.53
C LEU A 209 -4.15 -15.64 11.86
N THR A 210 -3.66 -14.59 11.18
CA THR A 210 -4.08 -13.21 11.40
C THR A 210 -5.06 -12.71 10.34
N GLY A 211 -5.10 -13.34 9.15
CA GLY A 211 -5.99 -12.96 8.08
C GLY A 211 -5.62 -13.61 6.75
N TYR A 212 -6.16 -13.03 5.69
CA TYR A 212 -5.91 -13.46 4.31
C TYR A 212 -5.58 -12.27 3.43
N ILE A 213 -4.76 -12.47 2.42
CA ILE A 213 -4.41 -11.47 1.41
C ILE A 213 -4.73 -12.01 0.01
N SER A 214 -5.38 -11.19 -0.79
CA SER A 214 -5.61 -11.40 -2.21
C SER A 214 -5.02 -10.25 -3.01
N HIS A 215 -4.70 -10.50 -4.27
CA HIS A 215 -4.16 -9.49 -5.18
C HIS A 215 -5.06 -9.40 -6.40
N LYS A 216 -5.19 -8.19 -6.98
CA LYS A 216 -5.82 -8.00 -8.28
C LYS A 216 -5.09 -8.82 -9.34
N THR A 217 -5.83 -9.52 -10.19
CA THR A 217 -5.34 -10.37 -11.27
C THR A 217 -5.82 -9.93 -12.65
N GLY A 218 -6.72 -8.96 -12.70
CA GLY A 218 -7.31 -8.43 -13.92
C GLY A 218 -8.08 -7.13 -13.68
N PRO A 219 -8.66 -6.53 -14.74
CA PRO A 219 -9.34 -5.23 -14.66
C PRO A 219 -10.74 -5.30 -14.06
N GLY A 220 -11.39 -6.47 -14.00
CA GLY A 220 -12.73 -6.62 -13.45
C GLY A 220 -12.75 -6.42 -11.93
N HIS A 221 -13.83 -5.87 -11.37
CA HIS A 221 -13.92 -5.55 -9.94
C HIS A 221 -13.74 -6.80 -9.05
N GLN A 222 -14.10 -7.99 -9.55
CA GLN A 222 -13.98 -9.27 -8.84
C GLN A 222 -12.71 -10.07 -9.22
N ASP A 223 -11.84 -9.54 -10.06
CA ASP A 223 -10.64 -10.23 -10.53
C ASP A 223 -9.56 -10.24 -9.44
N PHE A 224 -9.67 -11.20 -8.53
CA PHE A 224 -8.71 -11.42 -7.44
C PHE A 224 -8.10 -12.81 -7.47
N SER A 225 -6.88 -12.91 -6.98
CA SER A 225 -6.25 -14.20 -6.69
C SER A 225 -6.98 -14.93 -5.55
N GLU A 226 -6.78 -16.24 -5.47
CA GLU A 226 -7.19 -17.00 -4.30
C GLU A 226 -6.59 -16.39 -3.02
N PRO A 227 -7.38 -16.29 -1.93
CA PRO A 227 -6.90 -15.76 -0.66
C PRO A 227 -5.76 -16.61 -0.08
N LYS A 228 -4.63 -15.99 0.22
CA LYS A 228 -3.49 -16.63 0.89
C LYS A 228 -3.49 -16.30 2.37
N PRO A 229 -3.31 -17.27 3.25
CA PRO A 229 -3.30 -17.01 4.69
C PRO A 229 -2.05 -16.22 5.09
N VAL A 230 -2.23 -15.28 6.02
CA VAL A 230 -1.20 -14.46 6.66
C VAL A 230 -1.14 -14.91 8.14
N TYR A 231 0.08 -15.14 8.63
CA TYR A 231 0.30 -15.69 9.96
C TYR A 231 1.17 -14.78 10.81
#